data_7f5692f34d83e212f7d7eec6d8371e91
#
_entry.id   7f5692f34d83e212f7d7eec6d8371e91
#
_cell.length_a   1.000
_cell.length_b   1.000
_cell.length_c   1.000
_cell.angle_alpha   90.00
_cell.angle_beta   90.00
_cell.angle_gamma   90.00
#
_symmetry.space_group_name_H-M   'P 1'
#
loop_
_entity.id
_entity.type
_entity.pdbx_description
1 polymer ?
#
loop_
_entity_poly.entity_id
_entity_poly.type
_entity_poly.pdbx_seq_one_letter_code
_entity_poly.pdbx_strand_id
1 'polypeptide(L)'
;MKKIYLLLLIVVTYTVSAQEDKNSFNYTSSEIAEFKLYPNPVSNGLVYITTKNNYEKEVIIYDVFGEIVLTNRINNKNLDVSRLVSGVYVVTVIENEKSTSRKLVVK
;
A
#
# COMPACT_ATOMS: atom_id res chain seq x y z
N MET A 1 -32.54 -38.07 -31.28
CA MET A 1 -32.91 -37.39 -30.01
C MET A 1 -31.75 -37.29 -29.02
N LYS A 2 -30.66 -37.96 -29.27
CA LYS A 2 -29.46 -37.85 -28.41
C LYS A 2 -28.69 -36.52 -28.56
N LYS A 3 -28.98 -35.74 -29.60
CA LYS A 3 -28.26 -34.48 -29.87
C LYS A 3 -28.71 -33.30 -29.01
N ILE A 4 -29.88 -33.37 -28.43
CA ILE A 4 -30.45 -32.31 -27.59
C ILE A 4 -29.79 -32.30 -26.20
N TYR A 5 -29.41 -33.44 -25.70
CA TYR A 5 -28.77 -33.58 -24.40
C TYR A 5 -27.33 -33.05 -24.40
N LEU A 6 -26.65 -33.16 -25.52
CA LEU A 6 -25.30 -32.64 -25.65
C LEU A 6 -25.27 -31.11 -25.65
N LEU A 7 -26.29 -30.48 -26.22
CA LEU A 7 -26.41 -29.03 -26.23
C LEU A 7 -26.76 -28.47 -24.84
N LEU A 8 -27.54 -29.24 -24.07
CA LEU A 8 -27.93 -28.85 -22.72
C LEU A 8 -26.73 -28.93 -21.76
N LEU A 9 -25.83 -29.87 -21.99
CA LEU A 9 -24.64 -30.04 -21.16
C LEU A 9 -23.62 -28.91 -21.37
N ILE A 10 -23.59 -28.34 -22.56
CA ILE A 10 -22.69 -27.24 -22.90
C ILE A 10 -23.16 -25.94 -22.27
N VAL A 11 -24.45 -25.73 -22.10
CA VAL A 11 -25.01 -24.51 -21.50
C VAL A 11 -24.73 -24.44 -20.01
N VAL A 12 -24.59 -25.57 -19.32
CA VAL A 12 -24.33 -25.61 -17.88
C VAL A 12 -22.90 -25.22 -17.54
N THR A 13 -21.97 -25.33 -18.49
CA THR A 13 -20.57 -25.02 -18.25
C THR A 13 -20.21 -23.53 -18.30
N TYR A 14 -21.15 -22.70 -18.76
CA TYR A 14 -20.89 -21.25 -18.85
C TYR A 14 -21.32 -20.45 -17.63
N THR A 15 -21.86 -21.10 -16.61
CA THR A 15 -22.34 -20.40 -15.40
C THR A 15 -21.28 -20.31 -14.30
N VAL A 16 -20.05 -20.75 -14.56
CA VAL A 16 -18.95 -20.41 -13.66
C VAL A 16 -18.50 -19.01 -14.00
N SER A 17 -19.35 -18.05 -13.70
CA SER A 17 -18.92 -16.67 -13.67
C SER A 17 -17.84 -16.57 -12.61
N ALA A 18 -16.72 -15.99 -13.00
CA ALA A 18 -15.69 -15.61 -12.08
C ALA A 18 -16.33 -14.83 -10.93
N GLN A 19 -16.48 -15.46 -9.79
CA GLN A 19 -16.73 -14.73 -8.57
C GLN A 19 -15.44 -14.01 -8.26
N GLU A 20 -15.41 -12.75 -8.64
CA GLU A 20 -14.41 -11.86 -8.07
C GLU A 20 -14.57 -11.97 -6.56
N ASP A 21 -13.51 -12.40 -5.93
CA ASP A 21 -13.47 -12.51 -4.50
C ASP A 21 -13.49 -11.10 -3.91
N LYS A 22 -14.68 -10.57 -3.71
CA LYS A 22 -14.88 -9.26 -3.07
C LYS A 22 -14.50 -9.27 -1.60
N ASN A 23 -14.10 -10.42 -1.09
CA ASN A 23 -13.50 -10.55 0.23
C ASN A 23 -12.02 -10.25 0.24
N SER A 24 -11.42 -9.97 -0.92
CA SER A 24 -10.10 -9.40 -0.93
C SER A 24 -10.16 -8.05 -0.23
N PHE A 25 -9.96 -8.12 1.06
CA PHE A 25 -9.48 -6.99 1.82
C PHE A 25 -10.27 -5.70 1.60
N ASN A 26 -11.48 -5.67 2.12
CA ASN A 26 -12.04 -4.38 2.50
C ASN A 26 -11.15 -3.80 3.63
N TYR A 27 -9.88 -3.60 3.33
CA TYR A 27 -9.23 -2.48 3.90
C TYR A 27 -9.91 -1.26 3.25
N THR A 28 -11.02 -0.85 3.81
CA THR A 28 -11.27 0.56 3.79
C THR A 28 -10.09 1.12 4.54
N SER A 29 -8.96 1.19 3.87
CA SER A 29 -7.86 1.98 4.32
C SER A 29 -8.34 3.41 4.18
N SER A 30 -9.10 3.87 5.18
CA SER A 30 -9.36 5.28 5.31
C SER A 30 -7.98 5.91 5.39
N GLU A 31 -7.65 6.73 4.40
CA GLU A 31 -6.40 7.45 4.39
C GLU A 31 -6.26 8.24 5.68
N ILE A 32 -5.03 8.37 6.15
CA ILE A 32 -4.73 9.17 7.31
C ILE A 32 -5.02 10.64 6.97
N ALA A 33 -5.84 11.31 7.78
CA ALA A 33 -6.24 12.69 7.53
C ALA A 33 -5.04 13.64 7.57
N GLU A 34 -4.99 14.59 6.63
CA GLU A 34 -3.96 15.62 6.53
C GLU A 34 -2.54 15.04 6.45
N PHE A 35 -2.38 13.92 5.78
CA PHE A 35 -1.09 13.27 5.60
C PHE A 35 -0.17 14.10 4.73
N LYS A 36 1.05 14.36 5.24
CA LYS A 36 2.12 15.04 4.50
C LYS A 36 3.42 14.28 4.67
N LEU A 37 4.12 14.11 3.57
CA LEU A 37 5.45 13.52 3.51
C LEU A 37 6.36 14.48 2.75
N TYR A 38 7.37 15.02 3.42
CA TYR A 38 8.25 16.04 2.82
C TYR A 38 9.64 16.09 3.48
N PRO A 39 10.69 16.56 2.79
CA PRO A 39 10.73 16.88 1.37
C PRO A 39 10.66 15.60 0.51
N ASN A 40 10.18 15.75 -0.71
CA ASN A 40 10.14 14.67 -1.67
C ASN A 40 10.31 15.28 -3.08
N PRO A 41 11.47 15.12 -3.72
CA PRO A 41 12.61 14.26 -3.35
C PRO A 41 13.35 14.69 -2.08
N VAL A 42 13.90 13.70 -1.38
CA VAL A 42 14.73 13.93 -0.20
C VAL A 42 16.21 13.82 -0.57
N SER A 43 17.01 14.76 -0.10
CA SER A 43 18.46 14.80 -0.41
C SER A 43 19.35 14.75 0.83
N ASN A 44 18.84 15.06 2.01
CA ASN A 44 19.61 15.14 3.24
C ASN A 44 19.35 13.97 4.22
N GLY A 45 18.69 12.92 3.77
CA GLY A 45 18.45 11.73 4.60
C GLY A 45 17.36 11.88 5.66
N LEU A 46 16.68 13.02 5.71
CA LEU A 46 15.65 13.25 6.71
C LEU A 46 14.32 13.62 6.04
N VAL A 47 13.29 12.87 6.38
CA VAL A 47 11.92 13.07 5.90
C VAL A 47 11.01 13.36 7.09
N TYR A 48 10.06 14.26 6.88
CA TYR A 48 9.02 14.56 7.86
C TYR A 48 7.71 13.94 7.43
N ILE A 49 7.03 13.32 8.38
CA ILE A 49 5.70 12.75 8.20
C ILE A 49 4.79 13.42 9.21
N THR A 50 3.81 14.17 8.72
CA THR A 50 2.84 14.85 9.55
C THR A 50 1.43 14.41 9.21
N THR A 51 0.58 14.36 10.20
CA THR A 51 -0.84 14.01 10.08
C THR A 51 -1.66 14.96 10.95
N LYS A 52 -2.97 14.89 10.85
CA LYS A 52 -3.86 15.73 11.65
C LYS A 52 -3.59 15.58 13.16
N ASN A 53 -3.40 14.37 13.64
CA ASN A 53 -3.26 14.06 15.06
C ASN A 53 -1.82 13.81 15.49
N ASN A 54 -0.93 13.54 14.59
CA ASN A 54 0.49 13.23 14.86
C ASN A 54 0.70 12.16 15.93
N TYR A 55 -0.11 11.10 15.90
CA TYR A 55 0.07 9.95 16.76
C TYR A 55 1.32 9.16 16.37
N GLU A 56 1.71 8.23 17.23
CA GLU A 56 2.74 7.25 16.91
C GLU A 56 2.41 6.52 15.60
N LYS A 57 3.41 6.34 14.76
CA LYS A 57 3.26 5.74 13.43
C LYS A 57 4.21 4.59 13.25
N GLU A 58 3.73 3.56 12.58
CA GLU A 58 4.57 2.54 12.00
C GLU A 58 4.85 2.89 10.56
N VAL A 59 6.12 2.88 10.16
CA VAL A 59 6.55 3.22 8.81
C VAL A 59 7.24 2.01 8.20
N ILE A 60 6.79 1.65 7.00
CA ILE A 60 7.37 0.56 6.22
C ILE A 60 7.74 1.12 4.87
N ILE A 61 9.00 0.95 4.47
CA ILE A 61 9.49 1.39 3.16
C ILE A 61 9.83 0.18 2.31
N TYR A 62 9.28 0.17 1.10
CA TYR A 62 9.49 -0.86 0.09
C TYR A 62 10.29 -0.29 -1.07
N ASP A 63 11.13 -1.11 -1.67
CA ASP A 63 11.76 -0.79 -2.95
C ASP A 63 10.80 -1.05 -4.12
N VAL A 64 11.29 -0.85 -5.35
CA VAL A 64 10.47 -1.05 -6.58
C VAL A 64 10.10 -2.51 -6.82
N PHE A 65 10.78 -3.45 -6.17
CA PHE A 65 10.48 -4.88 -6.25
C PHE A 65 9.51 -5.34 -5.18
N GLY A 66 9.08 -4.42 -4.30
CA GLY A 66 8.20 -4.74 -3.19
C GLY A 66 8.90 -5.33 -1.98
N GLU A 67 10.22 -5.31 -1.94
CA GLU A 67 10.99 -5.74 -0.77
C GLU A 67 11.03 -4.66 0.29
N ILE A 68 10.88 -5.05 1.54
CA ILE A 68 10.99 -4.13 2.68
C ILE A 68 12.46 -3.78 2.88
N VAL A 69 12.78 -2.49 2.80
CA VAL A 69 14.13 -1.98 2.97
C VAL A 69 14.31 -1.20 4.27
N LEU A 70 13.20 -0.79 4.89
CA LEU A 70 13.23 -0.10 6.18
C LEU A 70 11.90 -0.26 6.89
N THR A 71 11.95 -0.52 8.18
CA THR A 71 10.80 -0.43 9.08
C THR A 71 11.20 0.39 10.28
N ASN A 72 10.33 1.28 10.72
CA ASN A 72 10.56 2.09 11.89
C ASN A 72 9.23 2.47 12.54
N ARG A 73 9.26 2.64 13.85
CA ARG A 73 8.16 3.18 14.60
C ARG A 73 8.57 4.55 15.12
N ILE A 74 7.83 5.58 14.74
CA ILE A 74 8.14 6.96 15.08
C ILE A 74 7.02 7.53 15.94
N ASN A 75 7.40 8.20 17.01
CA ASN A 75 6.47 8.96 17.87
C ASN A 75 6.64 10.47 17.71
N ASN A 76 7.52 10.86 16.82
CA ASN A 76 7.73 12.24 16.37
C ASN A 76 7.45 12.33 14.86
N LYS A 77 7.83 13.44 14.25
CA LYS A 77 7.61 13.69 12.83
C LYS A 77 8.80 13.27 11.94
N ASN A 78 9.89 12.83 12.52
CA ASN A 78 11.16 12.64 11.83
C ASN A 78 11.37 11.18 11.46
N LEU A 79 11.70 10.93 10.20
CA LEU A 79 12.09 9.63 9.69
C LEU A 79 13.47 9.72 9.08
N ASP A 80 14.41 8.95 9.60
CA ASP A 80 15.75 8.85 9.07
C ASP A 80 15.76 7.86 7.90
N VAL A 81 16.04 8.35 6.71
CA VAL A 81 16.18 7.55 5.49
C VAL A 81 17.60 7.61 4.93
N SER A 82 18.55 8.04 5.74
CA SER A 82 19.94 8.22 5.32
C SER A 82 20.63 6.93 4.84
N ARG A 83 20.11 5.77 5.24
CA ARG A 83 20.64 4.47 4.82
C ARG A 83 20.13 4.01 3.46
N LEU A 84 19.11 4.66 2.93
CA LEU A 84 18.54 4.30 1.63
C LEU A 84 19.42 4.85 0.51
N VAL A 85 19.74 4.00 -0.45
CA VAL A 85 20.43 4.43 -1.66
C VAL A 85 19.48 5.24 -2.53
N SER A 86 20.04 6.08 -3.39
CA SER A 86 19.25 6.89 -4.34
C SER A 86 18.31 6.00 -5.15
N GLY A 87 17.06 6.37 -5.22
CA GLY A 87 16.07 5.61 -5.95
C GLY A 87 14.64 5.99 -5.60
N VAL A 88 13.71 5.19 -6.09
CA VAL A 88 12.27 5.36 -5.87
C VAL A 88 11.78 4.29 -4.91
N TYR A 89 11.01 4.71 -3.93
CA TYR A 89 10.48 3.85 -2.87
C TYR A 89 9.00 4.09 -2.68
N VAL A 90 8.33 3.13 -2.04
CA VAL A 90 6.96 3.29 -1.53
C VAL A 90 7.02 3.31 -0.01
N VAL A 91 6.50 4.37 0.58
CA VAL A 91 6.40 4.52 2.02
C VAL A 91 4.97 4.24 2.44
N THR A 92 4.78 3.26 3.29
CA THR A 92 3.49 2.96 3.92
C THR A 92 3.53 3.39 5.38
N VAL A 93 2.58 4.20 5.76
CA VAL A 93 2.46 4.71 7.13
C VAL A 93 1.16 4.23 7.73
N ILE A 94 1.25 3.67 8.92
CA ILE A 94 0.11 3.18 9.70
C ILE A 94 0.00 4.02 10.96
N GLU A 95 -1.13 4.68 11.14
CA GLU A 95 -1.44 5.48 12.32
C GLU A 95 -2.87 5.18 12.75
N ASN A 96 -3.03 4.73 13.98
CA ASN A 96 -4.34 4.49 14.59
C ASN A 96 -5.29 3.69 13.67
N GLU A 97 -4.82 2.52 13.19
CA GLU A 97 -5.55 1.59 12.31
C GLU A 97 -5.85 2.14 10.91
N LYS A 98 -5.33 3.31 10.57
CA LYS A 98 -5.42 3.89 9.23
C LYS A 98 -4.08 3.76 8.54
N SER A 99 -4.11 3.63 7.22
CA SER A 99 -2.92 3.42 6.41
C SER A 99 -2.91 4.34 5.21
N THR A 100 -1.74 4.89 4.91
CA THR A 100 -1.52 5.71 3.72
C THR A 100 -0.20 5.33 3.08
N SER A 101 -0.17 5.18 1.77
CA SER A 101 1.05 4.89 1.01
C SER A 101 1.36 6.05 0.07
N ARG A 102 2.64 6.39 -0.02
CA ARG A 102 3.14 7.45 -0.89
C ARG A 102 4.45 7.05 -1.53
N LYS A 103 4.68 7.54 -2.72
CA LYS A 103 5.96 7.44 -3.40
C LYS A 103 6.96 8.38 -2.72
N LEU A 104 8.19 7.89 -2.50
CA LEU A 104 9.30 8.68 -2.00
C LEU A 104 10.47 8.56 -2.97
N VAL A 105 11.03 9.68 -3.37
CA VAL A 105 12.24 9.74 -4.19
C VAL A 105 13.40 10.16 -3.31
N VAL A 106 14.44 9.32 -3.28
CA VAL A 106 15.69 9.60 -2.57
C VAL A 106 16.76 9.97 -3.59
N LYS A 107 17.31 11.13 -3.46
CA LYS A 107 18.40 11.61 -4.30
C LYS A 107 19.77 11.20 -3.80
#